data_5459de9040bdfd80eab5aca4bed965ba
#
_entry.id   5459de9040bdfd80eab5aca4bed965ba
#
_cell.length_a   1.000
_cell.length_b   1.000
_cell.length_c   1.000
_cell.angle_alpha   90.00
_cell.angle_beta   90.00
_cell.angle_gamma   90.00
#
_symmetry.space_group_name_H-M   'P 1'
#
loop_
_entity.id
_entity.type
_entity.pdbx_description
1 polymer ?
#
loop_
_entity_poly.entity_id
_entity_poly.type
_entity_poly.pdbx_seq_one_letter_code
_entity_poly.pdbx_strand_id
1 'polypeptide(L)'
;MVIYSVPARLVHAYPGRIAVRVDAADEAVARLSEADLGRVASVQIRSPTAGRELRRWGRGVPVDLVMAQPSVDYPSLYEYAELGRDHPLRVSMPTEPGFLRAVRLAVSLNIAVKLEVGQPGPAEIEEMARVVDLYLHQTTTSQPIEYFHSVLMALVHGGAPTTLWVIQEEDPALHRHVDAAA
;
A
#
# COMPACT_ATOMS: atom_id res chain seq x y z
N MET A 1 -19.15 -7.02 0.27
CA MET A 1 -18.99 -7.05 -1.21
C MET A 1 -17.62 -7.58 -1.53
N VAL A 2 -17.48 -8.57 -2.43
CA VAL A 2 -16.18 -9.18 -2.77
C VAL A 2 -15.37 -8.23 -3.66
N ILE A 3 -14.08 -8.06 -3.35
CA ILE A 3 -13.11 -7.35 -4.18
C ILE A 3 -12.17 -8.38 -4.82
N TYR A 4 -12.06 -8.33 -6.13
CA TYR A 4 -11.15 -9.21 -6.87
C TYR A 4 -9.82 -8.50 -7.13
N SER A 5 -8.73 -9.02 -6.58
CA SER A 5 -7.38 -8.56 -6.89
C SER A 5 -6.92 -9.19 -8.19
N VAL A 6 -6.90 -8.42 -9.27
CA VAL A 6 -6.67 -8.91 -10.64
C VAL A 6 -5.50 -8.21 -11.32
N PRO A 7 -4.72 -8.89 -12.15
CA PRO A 7 -3.79 -8.21 -13.04
C PRO A 7 -4.55 -7.34 -14.03
N ALA A 8 -3.96 -6.21 -14.44
CA ALA A 8 -4.63 -5.23 -15.30
C ALA A 8 -5.22 -5.81 -16.60
N ARG A 9 -4.58 -6.84 -17.17
CA ARG A 9 -5.06 -7.53 -18.38
C ARG A 9 -6.41 -8.25 -18.19
N LEU A 10 -6.81 -8.56 -16.96
CA LEU A 10 -8.04 -9.29 -16.64
C LEU A 10 -9.16 -8.40 -16.12
N VAL A 11 -8.98 -7.08 -16.10
CA VAL A 11 -9.94 -6.12 -15.56
C VAL A 11 -11.35 -6.32 -16.13
N HIS A 12 -11.45 -6.52 -17.44
CA HIS A 12 -12.76 -6.69 -18.11
C HIS A 12 -13.41 -8.08 -17.91
N ALA A 13 -12.67 -9.06 -17.41
CA ALA A 13 -13.20 -10.38 -17.09
C ALA A 13 -13.98 -10.41 -15.76
N TYR A 14 -13.82 -9.39 -14.92
CA TYR A 14 -14.43 -9.31 -13.59
C TYR A 14 -15.36 -8.10 -13.48
N PRO A 15 -16.68 -8.30 -13.43
CA PRO A 15 -17.65 -7.20 -13.46
C PRO A 15 -17.80 -6.47 -12.12
N GLY A 16 -17.28 -7.02 -11.02
CA GLY A 16 -17.41 -6.47 -9.68
C GLY A 16 -16.34 -5.43 -9.35
N ARG A 17 -16.26 -5.11 -8.05
CA ARG A 17 -15.22 -4.24 -7.51
C ARG A 17 -13.85 -4.92 -7.59
N ILE A 18 -12.82 -4.19 -8.02
CA ILE A 18 -11.50 -4.75 -8.32
C ILE A 18 -10.38 -3.94 -7.67
N ALA A 19 -9.37 -4.63 -7.17
CA ALA A 19 -8.04 -4.08 -6.89
C ALA A 19 -7.13 -4.49 -8.06
N VAL A 20 -6.60 -3.51 -8.78
CA VAL A 20 -5.85 -3.76 -10.01
C VAL A 20 -4.36 -3.83 -9.73
N ARG A 21 -3.73 -4.92 -10.14
CA ARG A 21 -2.27 -5.10 -10.05
C ARG A 21 -1.63 -4.78 -11.38
N VAL A 22 -0.62 -3.91 -11.32
CA VAL A 22 0.21 -3.53 -12.46
C VAL A 22 1.69 -3.64 -12.09
N ASP A 23 2.53 -3.83 -13.07
CA ASP A 23 3.97 -3.79 -12.84
C ASP A 23 4.47 -2.35 -12.78
N ALA A 24 3.94 -1.46 -13.62
CA ALA A 24 4.30 -0.04 -13.63
C ALA A 24 3.07 0.88 -13.75
N ALA A 25 3.23 2.14 -13.41
CA ALA A 25 2.15 3.12 -13.36
C ALA A 25 1.51 3.39 -14.74
N ASP A 26 2.30 3.41 -15.80
CA ASP A 26 1.86 3.59 -17.18
C ASP A 26 0.94 2.46 -17.67
N GLU A 27 1.13 1.23 -17.17
CA GLU A 27 0.24 0.12 -17.47
C GLU A 27 -1.18 0.38 -16.94
N ALA A 28 -1.32 0.95 -15.73
CA ALA A 28 -2.63 1.29 -15.18
C ALA A 28 -3.34 2.32 -16.07
N VAL A 29 -2.63 3.36 -16.47
CA VAL A 29 -3.16 4.44 -17.33
C VAL A 29 -3.55 3.90 -18.71
N ALA A 30 -2.77 2.99 -19.27
CA ALA A 30 -3.02 2.44 -20.60
C ALA A 30 -4.20 1.44 -20.65
N ARG A 31 -4.47 0.73 -19.52
CA ARG A 31 -5.45 -0.36 -19.51
C ARG A 31 -6.77 -0.04 -18.85
N LEU A 32 -6.82 0.99 -18.01
CA LEU A 32 -8.02 1.36 -17.27
C LEU A 32 -8.66 2.59 -17.91
N SER A 33 -9.89 2.45 -18.35
CA SER A 33 -10.69 3.56 -18.86
C SER A 33 -11.36 4.33 -17.72
N GLU A 34 -11.87 5.52 -18.01
CA GLU A 34 -12.66 6.28 -17.03
C GLU A 34 -13.89 5.50 -16.54
N ALA A 35 -14.48 4.67 -17.39
CA ALA A 35 -15.61 3.81 -17.00
C ALA A 35 -15.23 2.73 -15.98
N ASP A 36 -13.96 2.32 -15.95
CA ASP A 36 -13.48 1.35 -14.99
C ASP A 36 -13.26 1.95 -13.60
N LEU A 37 -12.97 3.27 -13.50
CA LEU A 37 -12.61 3.93 -12.26
C LEU A 37 -13.67 3.79 -11.16
N GLY A 38 -14.95 3.78 -11.53
CA GLY A 38 -16.05 3.61 -10.57
C GLY A 38 -16.07 2.26 -9.84
N ARG A 39 -15.37 1.25 -10.36
CA ARG A 39 -15.27 -0.09 -9.77
C ARG A 39 -13.87 -0.44 -9.26
N VAL A 40 -12.88 0.41 -9.54
CA VAL A 40 -11.51 0.23 -9.01
C VAL A 40 -11.49 0.63 -7.55
N ALA A 41 -11.20 -0.32 -6.67
CA ALA A 41 -11.01 -0.09 -5.23
C ALA A 41 -9.61 0.47 -4.95
N SER A 42 -8.59 -0.05 -5.63
CA SER A 42 -7.22 0.42 -5.54
C SER A 42 -6.39 -0.04 -6.74
N VAL A 43 -5.27 0.64 -6.97
CA VAL A 43 -4.24 0.21 -7.91
C VAL A 43 -2.98 -0.15 -7.13
N GLN A 44 -2.49 -1.37 -7.32
CA GLN A 44 -1.27 -1.87 -6.71
C GLN A 44 -0.14 -1.89 -7.75
N ILE A 45 0.92 -1.15 -7.50
CA ILE A 45 2.08 -1.01 -8.39
C ILE A 45 3.26 -1.76 -7.80
N ARG A 46 3.76 -2.78 -8.51
CA ARG A 46 4.82 -3.67 -8.04
C ARG A 46 6.23 -3.16 -8.25
N SER A 47 6.43 -2.36 -9.28
CA SER A 47 7.73 -1.74 -9.57
C SER A 47 7.52 -0.24 -9.61
N PRO A 48 7.70 0.46 -8.50
CA PRO A 48 7.46 1.90 -8.43
C PRO A 48 8.53 2.66 -9.21
N THR A 49 8.37 2.66 -10.53
CA THR A 49 9.11 3.51 -11.47
C THR A 49 8.18 4.59 -11.99
N ALA A 50 8.64 5.84 -11.99
CA ALA A 50 7.97 7.01 -12.55
C ALA A 50 6.42 7.05 -12.45
N GLY A 51 5.91 7.70 -11.39
CA GLY A 51 4.44 7.84 -11.16
C GLY A 51 3.79 9.07 -11.81
N ARG A 52 4.47 9.76 -12.75
CA ARG A 52 3.98 11.03 -13.32
C ARG A 52 2.69 10.89 -14.12
N GLU A 53 2.50 9.76 -14.77
CA GLU A 53 1.31 9.45 -15.57
C GLU A 53 0.04 9.37 -14.71
N LEU A 54 0.16 8.90 -13.46
CA LEU A 54 -0.98 8.77 -12.55
C LEU A 54 -1.54 10.12 -12.09
N ARG A 55 -0.78 11.22 -12.15
CA ARG A 55 -1.24 12.54 -11.68
C ARG A 55 -2.50 13.03 -12.37
N ARG A 56 -2.72 12.61 -13.62
CA ARG A 56 -3.87 13.02 -14.43
C ARG A 56 -4.94 11.95 -14.54
N TRP A 57 -4.68 10.79 -13.99
CA TRP A 57 -5.53 9.63 -14.12
C TRP A 57 -6.19 9.29 -12.77
N GLY A 58 -7.49 8.99 -12.83
CA GLY A 58 -8.20 8.37 -11.71
C GLY A 58 -8.11 9.11 -10.38
N ARG A 59 -8.19 10.44 -10.37
CA ARG A 59 -8.09 11.26 -9.16
C ARG A 59 -8.96 10.67 -8.03
N GLY A 60 -8.35 10.48 -6.85
CA GLY A 60 -9.00 9.89 -5.69
C GLY A 60 -8.95 8.36 -5.63
N VAL A 61 -8.49 7.65 -6.68
CA VAL A 61 -8.28 6.20 -6.62
C VAL A 61 -7.09 5.90 -5.69
N PRO A 62 -7.25 5.03 -4.68
CA PRO A 62 -6.14 4.62 -3.80
C PRO A 62 -5.03 3.92 -4.56
N VAL A 63 -3.77 4.28 -4.27
CA VAL A 63 -2.58 3.68 -4.87
C VAL A 63 -1.73 3.02 -3.81
N ASP A 64 -1.38 1.75 -4.01
CA ASP A 64 -0.51 0.95 -3.17
C ASP A 64 0.80 0.65 -3.91
N LEU A 65 1.90 1.21 -3.42
CA LEU A 65 3.24 0.98 -3.95
C LEU A 65 3.84 -0.24 -3.26
N VAL A 66 4.13 -1.30 -4.01
CA VAL A 66 4.74 -2.51 -3.45
C VAL A 66 6.25 -2.47 -3.63
N MET A 67 6.96 -2.46 -2.52
CA MET A 67 8.41 -2.59 -2.50
C MET A 67 8.79 -4.04 -2.23
N ALA A 68 9.54 -4.65 -3.14
CA ALA A 68 10.08 -5.99 -2.94
C ALA A 68 11.35 -5.97 -2.05
N GLN A 69 12.18 -4.95 -2.19
CA GLN A 69 13.44 -4.78 -1.47
C GLN A 69 13.50 -3.36 -0.85
N PRO A 70 12.91 -3.14 0.34
CA PRO A 70 12.80 -1.81 0.94
C PRO A 70 14.13 -1.08 1.10
N SER A 71 15.21 -1.81 1.41
CA SER A 71 16.56 -1.25 1.57
C SER A 71 17.16 -0.69 0.27
N VAL A 72 16.65 -1.11 -0.87
CA VAL A 72 17.12 -0.71 -2.22
C VAL A 72 16.11 0.22 -2.89
N ASP A 73 14.82 -0.12 -2.80
CA ASP A 73 13.75 0.53 -3.57
C ASP A 73 13.29 1.86 -2.96
N TYR A 74 13.59 2.15 -1.68
CA TYR A 74 13.06 3.32 -0.96
C TYR A 74 13.28 4.67 -1.67
N PRO A 75 14.36 4.92 -2.45
CA PRO A 75 14.51 6.21 -3.12
C PRO A 75 13.41 6.49 -4.16
N SER A 76 12.77 5.45 -4.71
CA SER A 76 11.67 5.62 -5.67
C SER A 76 10.47 6.36 -5.07
N LEU A 77 10.30 6.35 -3.74
CA LEU A 77 9.21 7.07 -3.06
C LEU A 77 9.21 8.58 -3.34
N TYR A 78 10.37 9.19 -3.62
CA TYR A 78 10.42 10.60 -3.98
C TYR A 78 9.63 10.95 -5.23
N GLU A 79 9.56 10.03 -6.20
CA GLU A 79 8.80 10.23 -7.43
C GLU A 79 7.29 10.25 -7.20
N TYR A 80 6.85 9.60 -6.13
CA TYR A 80 5.43 9.50 -5.74
C TYR A 80 5.00 10.54 -4.70
N ALA A 81 5.91 11.32 -4.12
CA ALA A 81 5.60 12.27 -3.06
C ALA A 81 4.48 13.27 -3.43
N GLU A 82 4.46 13.72 -4.69
CA GLU A 82 3.44 14.64 -5.16
C GLU A 82 2.10 13.97 -5.52
N LEU A 83 2.12 12.66 -5.74
CA LEU A 83 0.90 11.89 -6.06
C LEU A 83 -0.06 11.84 -4.88
N GLY A 84 0.46 11.86 -3.66
CA GLY A 84 -0.34 11.88 -2.43
C GLY A 84 -1.28 13.07 -2.27
N ARG A 85 -1.17 14.11 -3.12
CA ARG A 85 -2.12 15.23 -3.18
C ARG A 85 -3.42 14.88 -3.90
N ASP A 86 -3.34 13.98 -4.86
CA ASP A 86 -4.45 13.61 -5.73
C ASP A 86 -4.99 12.21 -5.46
N HIS A 87 -4.20 11.37 -4.78
CA HIS A 87 -4.53 9.98 -4.47
C HIS A 87 -4.23 9.64 -3.01
N PRO A 88 -5.10 8.86 -2.31
CA PRO A 88 -4.69 8.16 -1.11
C PRO A 88 -3.52 7.23 -1.45
N LEU A 89 -2.36 7.46 -0.82
CA LEU A 89 -1.11 6.78 -1.15
C LEU A 89 -0.61 5.94 0.02
N ARG A 90 -0.28 4.70 -0.28
CA ARG A 90 0.31 3.75 0.65
C ARG A 90 1.54 3.10 0.03
N VAL A 91 2.48 2.68 0.85
CA VAL A 91 3.54 1.76 0.48
C VAL A 91 3.43 0.49 1.30
N SER A 92 3.44 -0.66 0.62
CA SER A 92 3.48 -2.00 1.22
C SER A 92 4.88 -2.57 1.07
N MET A 93 5.46 -3.08 2.16
CA MET A 93 6.83 -3.60 2.15
C MET A 93 7.03 -4.73 3.17
N PRO A 94 7.89 -5.72 2.87
CA PRO A 94 8.29 -6.74 3.85
C PRO A 94 9.18 -6.12 4.93
N THR A 95 9.18 -6.75 6.11
CA THR A 95 10.08 -6.39 7.22
C THR A 95 11.43 -7.07 7.05
N GLU A 96 12.13 -6.80 5.94
CA GLU A 96 13.50 -7.25 5.68
C GLU A 96 14.53 -6.26 6.21
N PRO A 97 15.79 -6.67 6.47
CA PRO A 97 16.82 -5.76 6.99
C PRO A 97 16.96 -4.48 6.19
N GLY A 98 16.91 -3.34 6.87
CA GLY A 98 16.99 -2.00 6.26
C GLY A 98 15.64 -1.37 5.92
N PHE A 99 14.49 -2.05 6.18
CA PHE A 99 13.16 -1.48 5.92
C PHE A 99 12.88 -0.20 6.73
N LEU A 100 13.52 -0.02 7.87
CA LEU A 100 13.40 1.20 8.68
C LEU A 100 13.70 2.48 7.88
N ARG A 101 14.63 2.43 6.92
CA ARG A 101 14.94 3.59 6.05
C ARG A 101 13.77 3.94 5.16
N ALA A 102 13.13 2.92 4.56
CA ALA A 102 11.96 3.09 3.72
C ALA A 102 10.79 3.66 4.53
N VAL A 103 10.54 3.14 5.74
CA VAL A 103 9.51 3.65 6.65
C VAL A 103 9.75 5.13 6.98
N ARG A 104 10.97 5.50 7.37
CA ARG A 104 11.32 6.90 7.70
C ARG A 104 11.08 7.84 6.52
N LEU A 105 11.46 7.42 5.32
CA LEU A 105 11.22 8.22 4.13
C LEU A 105 9.72 8.33 3.81
N ALA A 106 8.98 7.22 3.85
CA ALA A 106 7.54 7.22 3.61
C ALA A 106 6.82 8.18 4.58
N VAL A 107 7.13 8.09 5.88
CA VAL A 107 6.59 9.00 6.90
C VAL A 107 6.93 10.45 6.59
N SER A 108 8.18 10.76 6.22
CA SER A 108 8.59 12.14 5.89
C SER A 108 7.91 12.69 4.64
N LEU A 109 7.49 11.82 3.73
CA LEU A 109 6.73 12.15 2.51
C LEU A 109 5.21 12.10 2.72
N ASN A 110 4.75 11.86 3.95
CA ASN A 110 3.34 11.73 4.30
C ASN A 110 2.64 10.58 3.55
N ILE A 111 3.34 9.48 3.35
CA ILE A 111 2.82 8.25 2.72
C ILE A 111 2.49 7.25 3.82
N ALA A 112 1.28 6.66 3.78
CA ALA A 112 0.90 5.58 4.69
C ALA A 112 1.77 4.34 4.44
N VAL A 113 2.07 3.59 5.51
CA VAL A 113 2.92 2.41 5.43
C VAL A 113 2.13 1.17 5.82
N LYS A 114 2.31 0.09 5.07
CA LYS A 114 1.86 -1.25 5.43
C LYS A 114 3.08 -2.18 5.51
N LEU A 115 3.33 -2.71 6.70
CA LEU A 115 4.38 -3.69 6.92
C LEU A 115 3.81 -5.11 6.73
N GLU A 116 4.43 -5.87 5.85
CA GLU A 116 4.15 -7.29 5.68
C GLU A 116 5.12 -8.09 6.57
N VAL A 117 4.66 -8.33 7.80
CA VAL A 117 5.47 -9.00 8.83
C VAL A 117 5.43 -10.51 8.61
N GLY A 118 6.57 -11.07 8.25
CA GLY A 118 6.78 -12.52 8.17
C GLY A 118 7.21 -13.11 9.52
N GLN A 119 8.22 -13.95 9.49
CA GLN A 119 8.86 -14.51 10.70
C GLN A 119 10.15 -13.71 10.97
N PRO A 120 10.09 -12.62 11.78
CA PRO A 120 11.22 -11.72 11.94
C PRO A 120 12.35 -12.38 12.74
N GLY A 121 13.57 -12.16 12.30
CA GLY A 121 14.78 -12.46 13.07
C GLY A 121 15.14 -11.35 14.06
N PRO A 122 16.22 -11.50 14.84
CA PRO A 122 16.61 -10.51 15.85
C PRO A 122 16.87 -9.10 15.30
N ALA A 123 17.46 -9.00 14.13
CA ALA A 123 17.76 -7.70 13.49
C ALA A 123 16.48 -6.97 13.06
N GLU A 124 15.53 -7.70 12.46
CA GLU A 124 14.23 -7.16 12.05
C GLU A 124 13.41 -6.73 13.27
N ILE A 125 13.45 -7.49 14.38
CA ILE A 125 12.78 -7.15 15.64
C ILE A 125 13.35 -5.83 16.19
N GLU A 126 14.66 -5.63 16.13
CA GLU A 126 15.29 -4.37 16.57
C GLU A 126 14.86 -3.19 15.69
N GLU A 127 14.81 -3.37 14.36
CA GLU A 127 14.30 -2.34 13.46
C GLU A 127 12.80 -2.08 13.69
N MET A 128 11.99 -3.10 13.92
CA MET A 128 10.56 -2.97 14.27
C MET A 128 10.37 -2.15 15.56
N ALA A 129 11.19 -2.40 16.59
CA ALA A 129 11.13 -1.63 17.83
C ALA A 129 11.41 -0.13 17.58
N ARG A 130 12.37 0.19 16.70
CA ARG A 130 12.65 1.57 16.29
C ARG A 130 11.52 2.20 15.48
N VAL A 131 10.78 1.42 14.69
CA VAL A 131 9.59 1.91 13.98
C VAL A 131 8.45 2.20 14.95
N VAL A 132 8.24 1.36 15.97
CA VAL A 132 7.26 1.63 17.05
C VAL A 132 7.61 2.92 17.77
N ASP A 133 8.87 3.11 18.15
CA ASP A 133 9.34 4.33 18.81
C ASP A 133 9.11 5.57 17.95
N LEU A 134 9.42 5.50 16.67
CA LEU A 134 9.12 6.54 15.70
C LEU A 134 7.61 6.84 15.64
N TYR A 135 6.78 5.80 15.57
CA TYR A 135 5.33 5.96 15.45
C TYR A 135 4.69 6.57 16.70
N LEU A 136 5.18 6.21 17.88
CA LEU A 136 4.61 6.68 19.15
C LEU A 136 5.11 8.08 19.55
N HIS A 137 6.33 8.45 19.18
CA HIS A 137 6.97 9.63 19.75
C HIS A 137 7.24 10.75 18.74
N GLN A 138 7.18 10.49 17.43
CA GLN A 138 7.37 11.55 16.44
C GLN A 138 6.06 12.24 16.07
N THR A 139 5.95 13.51 16.43
CA THR A 139 4.77 14.35 16.15
C THR A 139 4.50 14.58 14.66
N THR A 140 5.48 14.31 13.81
CA THR A 140 5.38 14.45 12.35
C THR A 140 4.73 13.25 11.66
N THR A 141 4.51 12.15 12.38
CA THR A 141 3.86 10.95 11.84
C THR A 141 2.35 11.19 11.81
N SER A 142 1.85 11.64 10.66
CA SER A 142 0.43 11.93 10.46
C SER A 142 -0.32 10.78 9.76
N GLN A 143 0.41 9.86 9.15
CA GLN A 143 -0.14 8.68 8.48
C GLN A 143 0.09 7.42 9.32
N PRO A 144 -0.84 6.46 9.26
CA PRO A 144 -0.69 5.21 10.00
C PRO A 144 0.46 4.37 9.47
N ILE A 145 1.13 3.68 10.39
CA ILE A 145 2.04 2.59 10.10
C ILE A 145 1.30 1.30 10.44
N GLU A 146 0.71 0.68 9.42
CA GLU A 146 0.00 -0.59 9.55
C GLU A 146 0.94 -1.73 9.91
N TYR A 147 0.43 -2.64 10.64
CA TYR A 147 0.79 -3.56 11.65
C TYR A 147 0.74 -2.91 13.04
N PHE A 148 1.49 -1.85 13.31
CA PHE A 148 1.52 -1.26 14.66
C PHE A 148 0.24 -0.49 14.98
N HIS A 149 -0.32 0.23 14.04
CA HIS A 149 -1.57 0.95 14.25
C HIS A 149 -2.68 0.01 14.69
N SER A 150 -2.91 -1.09 13.96
CA SER A 150 -3.97 -2.04 14.30
C SER A 150 -3.74 -2.75 15.63
N VAL A 151 -2.49 -3.10 15.96
CA VAL A 151 -2.14 -3.71 17.25
C VAL A 151 -2.40 -2.74 18.40
N LEU A 152 -1.96 -1.49 18.28
CA LEU A 152 -2.18 -0.47 19.31
C LEU A 152 -3.66 -0.17 19.51
N MET A 153 -4.43 -0.07 18.42
CA MET A 153 -5.88 0.15 18.50
C MET A 153 -6.59 -1.03 19.19
N ALA A 154 -6.18 -2.27 18.90
CA ALA A 154 -6.72 -3.44 19.58
C ALA A 154 -6.37 -3.46 21.08
N LEU A 155 -5.17 -3.02 21.46
CA LEU A 155 -4.75 -2.92 22.85
C LEU A 155 -5.53 -1.83 23.61
N VAL A 156 -5.80 -0.69 22.98
CA VAL A 156 -6.48 0.46 23.62
C VAL A 156 -7.99 0.26 23.71
N HIS A 157 -8.61 -0.25 22.66
CA HIS A 157 -10.07 -0.34 22.58
C HIS A 157 -10.62 -1.75 22.86
N GLY A 158 -9.75 -2.75 22.93
CA GLY A 158 -10.13 -4.16 23.01
C GLY A 158 -10.66 -4.66 21.64
N GLY A 159 -10.46 -5.93 21.36
CA GLY A 159 -10.95 -6.56 20.14
C GLY A 159 -9.82 -7.12 19.25
N ALA A 160 -10.21 -7.58 18.07
CA ALA A 160 -9.26 -8.07 17.08
C ALA A 160 -8.54 -6.89 16.40
N PRO A 161 -7.26 -7.07 16.03
CA PRO A 161 -6.56 -6.09 15.22
C PRO A 161 -7.34 -5.83 13.91
N THR A 162 -7.59 -4.58 13.62
CA THR A 162 -8.29 -4.14 12.41
C THR A 162 -7.34 -3.31 11.59
N THR A 163 -7.05 -3.70 10.36
CA THR A 163 -6.18 -2.90 9.51
C THR A 163 -6.89 -1.62 9.07
N LEU A 164 -6.13 -0.55 8.87
CA LEU A 164 -6.68 0.72 8.39
C LEU A 164 -7.45 0.57 7.08
N TRP A 165 -7.08 -0.40 6.28
CA TRP A 165 -7.71 -0.72 5.01
C TRP A 165 -9.06 -1.44 5.16
N VAL A 166 -9.31 -2.09 6.28
CA VAL A 166 -10.66 -2.56 6.63
C VAL A 166 -11.56 -1.34 6.85
N ILE A 167 -11.04 -0.28 7.47
CA ILE A 167 -11.75 1.02 7.60
C ILE A 167 -11.97 1.66 6.23
N GLN A 168 -11.08 1.41 5.26
CA GLN A 168 -11.19 1.85 3.87
C GLN A 168 -11.88 0.85 2.94
N GLU A 169 -12.71 -0.05 3.49
CA GLU A 169 -13.48 -1.07 2.77
C GLU A 169 -12.67 -2.26 2.21
N GLU A 170 -11.43 -2.47 2.66
CA GLU A 170 -10.60 -3.61 2.24
C GLU A 170 -10.57 -4.73 3.28
N ASP A 171 -11.72 -5.32 3.59
CA ASP A 171 -11.74 -6.53 4.42
C ASP A 171 -10.98 -7.67 3.70
N PRO A 172 -9.86 -8.17 4.26
CA PRO A 172 -9.11 -9.27 3.65
C PRO A 172 -9.94 -10.53 3.41
N ALA A 173 -10.97 -10.77 4.23
CA ALA A 173 -11.89 -11.88 4.05
C ALA A 173 -12.72 -11.77 2.77
N LEU A 174 -12.89 -10.55 2.26
CA LEU A 174 -13.63 -10.27 1.03
C LEU A 174 -12.74 -10.17 -0.21
N HIS A 175 -11.41 -10.18 -0.04
CA HIS A 175 -10.47 -10.18 -1.17
C HIS A 175 -10.33 -11.56 -1.80
N ARG A 176 -10.40 -11.62 -3.12
CA ARG A 176 -10.12 -12.82 -3.92
C ARG A 176 -8.97 -12.53 -4.86
N HIS A 177 -7.84 -13.17 -4.59
CA HIS A 177 -6.66 -13.06 -5.46
C HIS A 177 -6.84 -13.91 -6.71
N VAL A 178 -6.61 -13.32 -7.87
CA VAL A 178 -6.67 -13.99 -9.17
C VAL A 178 -5.27 -13.99 -9.76
N ASP A 179 -4.71 -15.18 -9.93
CA ASP A 179 -3.45 -15.33 -10.62
C ASP A 179 -3.66 -15.48 -12.12
N ALA A 180 -2.65 -15.09 -12.87
CA ALA A 180 -2.70 -15.04 -14.31
C ALA A 180 -2.49 -16.41 -15.00
N ALA A 181 -2.55 -17.48 -14.26
CA ALA A 181 -2.38 -18.82 -14.76
C ALA A 181 -3.75 -19.48 -14.96
N ALA A 182 -4.24 -19.35 -16.16
CA ALA A 182 -5.08 -20.32 -16.83
C ALA A 182 -4.99 -20.07 -18.34
#